data_e7c70bd8b43f7a9e8f03c7e663aa6325
#
_entry.id   e7c70bd8b43f7a9e8f03c7e663aa6325
#
_cell.length_a   1.000
_cell.length_b   1.000
_cell.length_c   1.000
_cell.angle_alpha   90.00
_cell.angle_beta   90.00
_cell.angle_gamma   90.00
#
_symmetry.space_group_name_H-M   'P 1'
#
loop_
_entity.id
_entity.type
_entity.pdbx_description
1 polymer ?
#
loop_
_entity_poly.entity_id
_entity_poly.type
_entity_poly.pdbx_seq_one_letter_code
_entity_poly.pdbx_strand_id
1 'polypeptide(L)'
;NAETGLTGAVAQQRLSEFGPNKLDEEEKTPLWKRFFEQMADPMVIMLIAAAAISAITGTIQGEPEWADVIIILTVVIINSVLGVVQEAKSEQALEALQQMSAAQSKVIRDGKMVHLPSADLVPGDVIVLEAGDSVPADCRVLESASMKIEEAALTGESVPVEKHVDAIALAEGVDDVPLGDRKNMCYMGSTVVYGAVVVATGMKTEMGKIADALTTAKKELTPLQMKLNELSVILTKLVLGICVVIFAVDLLRHGGELGSNPEMILDTFMVAVSLAVAAIPEGLATVVTIVLSIGVTNMSKRNAVIRRLTAVETLGCAQVICSDKTGTLTQNK
;
A
#
# COMPACT_ATOMS: atom_id res chain seq x y z
N ASN A 1 -14.50 30.36 21.72
CA ASN A 1 -15.91 30.67 21.82
C ASN A 1 -16.65 29.92 20.72
N ALA A 2 -17.75 29.25 21.02
CA ALA A 2 -18.50 28.44 20.06
C ALA A 2 -19.00 29.26 18.86
N GLU A 3 -19.37 30.52 19.09
CA GLU A 3 -19.91 31.40 18.06
C GLU A 3 -18.88 31.99 17.11
N THR A 4 -17.64 32.22 17.59
CA THR A 4 -16.59 32.83 16.77
C THR A 4 -15.59 31.82 16.23
N GLY A 5 -15.54 30.62 16.79
CA GLY A 5 -14.53 29.58 16.44
C GLY A 5 -13.13 30.01 16.83
N LEU A 6 -12.15 29.35 16.21
CA LEU A 6 -10.73 29.68 16.32
C LEU A 6 -10.38 30.85 15.37
N THR A 7 -9.34 31.62 15.74
CA THR A 7 -8.72 32.56 14.78
C THR A 7 -7.83 31.80 13.80
N GLY A 8 -7.70 32.32 12.58
CA GLY A 8 -6.85 31.70 11.55
C GLY A 8 -5.41 31.48 12.01
N ALA A 9 -4.84 32.42 12.80
CA ALA A 9 -3.48 32.29 13.35
C ALA A 9 -3.36 31.11 14.36
N VAL A 10 -4.34 30.96 15.26
CA VAL A 10 -4.35 29.87 16.23
C VAL A 10 -4.57 28.52 15.52
N ALA A 11 -5.42 28.48 14.50
CA ALA A 11 -5.66 27.27 13.71
C ALA A 11 -4.37 26.83 13.01
N GLN A 12 -3.60 27.77 12.44
CA GLN A 12 -2.32 27.46 11.78
C GLN A 12 -1.26 27.00 12.75
N GLN A 13 -1.18 27.59 13.94
CA GLN A 13 -0.29 27.12 15.01
C GLN A 13 -0.64 25.68 15.44
N ARG A 14 -1.92 25.39 15.65
CA ARG A 14 -2.37 24.04 16.01
C ARG A 14 -2.15 23.03 14.90
N LEU A 15 -2.28 23.41 13.64
CA LEU A 15 -1.99 22.53 12.52
C LEU A 15 -0.49 22.13 12.49
N SER A 16 0.40 23.04 12.86
CA SER A 16 1.84 22.72 13.00
C SER A 16 2.16 21.89 14.24
N GLU A 17 1.35 21.97 15.30
CA GLU A 17 1.54 21.24 16.56
C GLU A 17 0.95 19.83 16.50
N PHE A 18 -0.27 19.69 16.00
CA PHE A 18 -1.02 18.41 15.98
C PHE A 18 -0.90 17.65 14.67
N GLY A 19 -0.42 18.31 13.61
CA GLY A 19 -0.37 17.76 12.26
C GLY A 19 -1.74 17.76 11.55
N PRO A 20 -1.78 17.33 10.28
CA PRO A 20 -3.00 17.27 9.49
C PRO A 20 -3.97 16.21 10.01
N ASN A 21 -5.27 16.47 9.84
CA ASN A 21 -6.33 15.49 10.16
C ASN A 21 -6.41 14.42 9.06
N LYS A 22 -5.40 13.55 9.01
CA LYS A 22 -5.32 12.41 8.12
C LYS A 22 -4.94 11.18 8.94
N LEU A 23 -5.44 10.04 8.51
CA LEU A 23 -4.91 8.75 8.98
C LEU A 23 -3.54 8.56 8.33
N ASP A 24 -2.61 7.96 9.06
CA ASP A 24 -1.28 7.69 8.53
C ASP A 24 -1.38 6.81 7.28
N GLU A 25 -0.83 7.30 6.20
CA GLU A 25 -0.59 6.52 4.99
C GLU A 25 0.72 5.74 5.19
N GLU A 26 0.81 4.57 4.54
CA GLU A 26 2.06 3.81 4.56
C GLU A 26 3.22 4.70 4.06
N GLU A 27 4.32 4.71 4.80
CA GLU A 27 5.52 5.44 4.39
C GLU A 27 5.95 4.99 3.00
N LYS A 28 6.08 5.95 2.08
CA LYS A 28 6.55 5.69 0.72
C LYS A 28 7.97 5.15 0.79
N THR A 29 8.16 3.93 0.32
CA THR A 29 9.51 3.39 0.19
C THR A 29 10.30 4.25 -0.80
N PRO A 30 11.49 4.75 -0.43
CA PRO A 30 12.30 5.57 -1.32
C PRO A 30 12.72 4.78 -2.57
N LEU A 31 12.79 5.46 -3.73
CA LEU A 31 13.05 4.83 -5.03
C LEU A 31 14.33 3.98 -5.04
N TRP A 32 15.38 4.40 -4.33
CA TRP A 32 16.62 3.63 -4.24
C TRP A 32 16.42 2.29 -3.50
N LYS A 33 15.56 2.24 -2.48
CA LYS A 33 15.26 1.01 -1.75
C LYS A 33 14.47 0.05 -2.64
N ARG A 34 13.49 0.54 -3.38
CA ARG A 34 12.73 -0.25 -4.38
C ARG A 34 13.66 -0.80 -5.46
N PHE A 35 14.62 0.01 -5.91
CA PHE A 35 15.61 -0.45 -6.88
C PHE A 35 16.44 -1.62 -6.36
N PHE A 36 16.93 -1.55 -5.12
CA PHE A 36 17.67 -2.66 -4.52
C PHE A 36 16.77 -3.87 -4.20
N GLU A 37 15.51 -3.67 -3.86
CA GLU A 37 14.54 -4.75 -3.72
C GLU A 37 14.30 -5.49 -5.04
N GLN A 38 14.23 -4.79 -6.16
CA GLN A 38 14.19 -5.40 -7.49
C GLN A 38 15.47 -6.18 -7.82
N MET A 39 16.61 -5.68 -7.40
CA MET A 39 17.90 -6.39 -7.58
C MET A 39 18.05 -7.62 -6.67
N ALA A 40 17.29 -7.71 -5.59
CA ALA A 40 17.27 -8.84 -4.67
C ALA A 40 16.41 -10.03 -5.19
N ASP A 41 15.78 -9.90 -6.36
CA ASP A 41 15.09 -11.01 -7.01
C ASP A 41 16.07 -12.15 -7.30
N PRO A 42 15.73 -13.42 -6.97
CA PRO A 42 16.60 -14.57 -7.19
C PRO A 42 17.11 -14.72 -8.63
N MET A 43 16.27 -14.33 -9.62
CA MET A 43 16.65 -14.38 -11.03
C MET A 43 17.70 -13.31 -11.36
N VAL A 44 17.52 -12.10 -10.84
CA VAL A 44 18.46 -10.99 -11.02
C VAL A 44 19.81 -11.30 -10.35
N ILE A 45 19.79 -11.90 -9.16
CA ILE A 45 21.01 -12.34 -8.47
C ILE A 45 21.76 -13.38 -9.31
N MET A 46 21.06 -14.32 -9.94
CA MET A 46 21.66 -15.30 -10.82
C MET A 46 22.33 -14.65 -12.04
N LEU A 47 21.68 -13.66 -12.67
CA LEU A 47 22.24 -12.88 -13.78
C LEU A 47 23.50 -12.12 -13.38
N ILE A 48 23.50 -11.49 -12.20
CA ILE A 48 24.66 -10.77 -11.67
C ILE A 48 25.82 -11.77 -11.39
N ALA A 49 25.50 -12.93 -10.82
CA ALA A 49 26.49 -13.98 -10.59
C ALA A 49 27.09 -14.50 -11.91
N ALA A 50 26.26 -14.70 -12.94
CA ALA A 50 26.70 -15.07 -14.26
C ALA A 50 27.64 -14.03 -14.88
N ALA A 51 27.28 -12.75 -14.80
CA ALA A 51 28.13 -11.64 -15.28
C ALA A 51 29.48 -11.59 -14.54
N ALA A 52 29.48 -11.81 -13.22
CA ALA A 52 30.68 -11.82 -12.42
C ALA A 52 31.60 -13.01 -12.83
N ILE A 53 31.04 -14.20 -13.04
CA ILE A 53 31.79 -15.39 -13.49
C ILE A 53 32.36 -15.13 -14.88
N SER A 54 31.56 -14.59 -15.83
CA SER A 54 32.02 -14.23 -17.16
C SER A 54 33.19 -13.24 -17.12
N ALA A 55 33.15 -12.23 -16.29
CA ALA A 55 34.23 -11.26 -16.12
C ALA A 55 35.53 -11.92 -15.57
N ILE A 56 35.39 -12.83 -14.60
CA ILE A 56 36.52 -13.52 -13.99
C ILE A 56 37.17 -14.49 -15.01
N THR A 57 36.37 -15.28 -15.69
CA THR A 57 36.85 -16.27 -16.68
C THR A 57 37.53 -15.57 -17.86
N GLY A 58 36.92 -14.54 -18.44
CA GLY A 58 37.52 -13.78 -19.54
C GLY A 58 38.82 -13.09 -19.16
N THR A 59 38.97 -12.61 -17.91
CA THR A 59 40.26 -12.08 -17.43
C THR A 59 41.35 -13.15 -17.26
N ILE A 60 40.98 -14.34 -16.86
CA ILE A 60 41.92 -15.46 -16.71
C ILE A 60 42.41 -15.93 -18.08
N GLN A 61 41.54 -15.98 -19.08
CA GLN A 61 41.87 -16.39 -20.46
C GLN A 61 42.67 -15.32 -21.23
N GLY A 62 42.77 -14.09 -20.70
CA GLY A 62 43.46 -12.99 -21.37
C GLY A 62 42.70 -12.34 -22.52
N GLU A 63 41.49 -12.78 -22.79
CA GLU A 63 40.53 -12.19 -23.74
C GLU A 63 39.21 -11.86 -23.00
N PRO A 64 39.17 -10.77 -22.23
CA PRO A 64 38.01 -10.41 -21.47
C PRO A 64 36.85 -9.99 -22.40
N GLU A 65 35.80 -10.78 -22.49
CA GLU A 65 34.58 -10.50 -23.22
C GLU A 65 33.70 -9.49 -22.41
N TRP A 66 34.19 -8.26 -22.29
CA TRP A 66 33.47 -7.19 -21.59
C TRP A 66 32.09 -6.90 -22.20
N ALA A 67 31.89 -7.26 -23.48
CA ALA A 67 30.63 -7.05 -24.17
C ALA A 67 29.50 -7.81 -23.49
N ASP A 68 29.66 -9.06 -23.15
CA ASP A 68 28.63 -9.90 -22.52
C ASP A 68 28.32 -9.41 -21.10
N VAL A 69 29.34 -9.07 -20.33
CA VAL A 69 29.18 -8.51 -18.99
C VAL A 69 28.38 -7.19 -19.03
N ILE A 70 28.74 -6.31 -19.98
CA ILE A 70 28.04 -5.01 -20.15
C ILE A 70 26.59 -5.24 -20.59
N ILE A 71 26.33 -6.17 -21.50
CA ILE A 71 24.97 -6.49 -21.95
C ILE A 71 24.12 -7.00 -20.78
N ILE A 72 24.60 -7.97 -20.02
CA ILE A 72 23.88 -8.55 -18.87
C ILE A 72 23.59 -7.46 -17.83
N LEU A 73 24.59 -6.68 -17.43
CA LEU A 73 24.41 -5.61 -16.46
C LEU A 73 23.45 -4.52 -16.97
N THR A 74 23.51 -4.21 -18.28
CA THR A 74 22.59 -3.24 -18.90
C THR A 74 21.14 -3.73 -18.83
N VAL A 75 20.89 -5.00 -19.16
CA VAL A 75 19.56 -5.61 -19.07
C VAL A 75 19.07 -5.59 -17.64
N VAL A 76 19.89 -5.98 -16.67
CA VAL A 76 19.53 -5.96 -15.24
C VAL A 76 19.14 -4.54 -14.78
N ILE A 77 19.95 -3.54 -15.15
CA ILE A 77 19.68 -2.13 -14.78
C ILE A 77 18.38 -1.65 -15.44
N ILE A 78 18.20 -1.91 -16.73
CA ILE A 78 16.97 -1.49 -17.46
C ILE A 78 15.74 -2.13 -16.84
N ASN A 79 15.75 -3.43 -16.56
CA ASN A 79 14.64 -4.13 -15.93
C ASN A 79 14.33 -3.59 -14.54
N SER A 80 15.34 -3.36 -13.72
CA SER A 80 15.16 -2.80 -12.37
C SER A 80 14.60 -1.37 -12.42
N VAL A 81 15.07 -0.54 -13.34
CA VAL A 81 14.54 0.83 -13.54
C VAL A 81 13.10 0.79 -14.05
N LEU A 82 12.79 -0.07 -15.03
CA LEU A 82 11.42 -0.23 -15.53
C LEU A 82 10.47 -0.69 -14.42
N GLY A 83 10.86 -1.65 -13.59
CA GLY A 83 10.07 -2.11 -12.44
C GLY A 83 9.76 -0.97 -11.48
N VAL A 84 10.77 -0.19 -11.07
CA VAL A 84 10.60 0.97 -10.19
C VAL A 84 9.68 2.04 -10.81
N VAL A 85 9.87 2.36 -12.10
CA VAL A 85 9.03 3.35 -12.80
C VAL A 85 7.57 2.90 -12.92
N GLN A 86 7.33 1.62 -13.19
CA GLN A 86 5.98 1.06 -13.26
C GLN A 86 5.29 1.10 -11.89
N GLU A 87 5.98 0.70 -10.84
CA GLU A 87 5.47 0.74 -9.46
C GLU A 87 5.14 2.17 -9.04
N ALA A 88 6.04 3.13 -9.30
CA ALA A 88 5.82 4.54 -9.00
C ALA A 88 4.61 5.12 -9.76
N LYS A 89 4.43 4.78 -11.05
CA LYS A 89 3.27 5.21 -11.83
C LYS A 89 1.95 4.63 -11.32
N SER A 90 1.95 3.38 -10.89
CA SER A 90 0.77 2.74 -10.30
C SER A 90 0.36 3.40 -9.01
N GLU A 91 1.32 3.73 -8.15
CA GLU A 91 1.10 4.45 -6.89
C GLU A 91 0.57 5.87 -7.14
N GLN A 92 1.15 6.60 -8.09
CA GLN A 92 0.69 7.95 -8.47
C GLN A 92 -0.74 7.95 -9.03
N ALA A 93 -1.13 6.93 -9.79
CA ALA A 93 -2.50 6.81 -10.29
C ALA A 93 -3.51 6.57 -9.16
N LEU A 94 -3.15 5.77 -8.15
CA LEU A 94 -3.97 5.56 -6.95
C LEU A 94 -4.10 6.84 -6.11
N GLU A 95 -3.01 7.58 -5.94
CA GLU A 95 -2.99 8.87 -5.22
C GLU A 95 -3.91 9.92 -5.88
N ALA A 96 -3.85 10.03 -7.22
CA ALA A 96 -4.72 10.92 -7.96
C ALA A 96 -6.21 10.62 -7.76
N LEU A 97 -6.59 9.34 -7.68
CA LEU A 97 -7.96 8.91 -7.38
C LEU A 97 -8.38 9.28 -5.95
N GLN A 98 -7.48 9.14 -4.98
CA GLN A 98 -7.74 9.52 -3.58
C GLN A 98 -7.92 11.04 -3.42
N GLN A 99 -7.11 11.85 -4.10
CA GLN A 99 -7.21 13.31 -4.07
C GLN A 99 -8.53 13.84 -4.67
N MET A 100 -9.08 13.18 -5.68
CA MET A 100 -10.38 13.54 -6.26
C MET A 100 -11.55 13.35 -5.28
N SER A 101 -11.36 12.55 -4.23
CA SER A 101 -12.35 12.25 -3.19
C SER A 101 -12.10 13.02 -1.88
N ALA A 102 -11.26 14.06 -1.87
CA ALA A 102 -10.94 14.82 -0.68
C ALA A 102 -12.19 15.49 -0.09
N ALA A 103 -12.57 15.09 1.13
CA ALA A 103 -13.73 15.63 1.83
C ALA A 103 -13.50 17.10 2.21
N GLN A 104 -14.54 17.92 2.06
CA GLN A 104 -14.57 19.32 2.49
C GLN A 104 -15.37 19.43 3.79
N SER A 105 -14.95 20.30 4.69
CA SER A 105 -15.63 20.56 5.96
C SER A 105 -16.03 22.04 6.07
N LYS A 106 -17.20 22.28 6.66
CA LYS A 106 -17.69 23.62 6.99
C LYS A 106 -17.26 23.97 8.41
N VAL A 107 -16.48 25.02 8.57
CA VAL A 107 -15.84 25.40 9.84
C VAL A 107 -16.11 26.85 10.14
N ILE A 108 -16.37 27.17 11.41
CA ILE A 108 -16.48 28.56 11.88
C ILE A 108 -15.08 28.98 12.36
N ARG A 109 -14.48 29.93 11.65
CA ARG A 109 -13.21 30.59 12.03
C ARG A 109 -13.37 32.09 11.90
N ASP A 110 -12.82 32.86 12.87
CA ASP A 110 -12.94 34.33 12.92
C ASP A 110 -14.40 34.83 12.79
N GLY A 111 -15.36 34.08 13.35
CA GLY A 111 -16.79 34.40 13.28
C GLY A 111 -17.44 34.25 11.91
N LYS A 112 -16.75 33.57 10.97
CA LYS A 112 -17.24 33.33 9.61
C LYS A 112 -17.23 31.84 9.30
N MET A 113 -18.24 31.38 8.55
CA MET A 113 -18.24 30.02 8.00
C MET A 113 -17.29 29.95 6.82
N VAL A 114 -16.36 29.03 6.88
CA VAL A 114 -15.33 28.78 5.85
C VAL A 114 -15.38 27.31 5.44
N HIS A 115 -15.26 27.05 4.14
CA HIS A 115 -15.08 25.70 3.62
C HIS A 115 -13.58 25.43 3.50
N LEU A 116 -13.12 24.34 4.08
CA LEU A 116 -11.71 23.93 4.00
C LEU A 116 -11.60 22.41 3.85
N PRO A 117 -10.47 21.91 3.32
CA PRO A 117 -10.22 20.49 3.28
C PRO A 117 -10.29 19.89 4.69
N SER A 118 -10.95 18.76 4.85
CA SER A 118 -11.07 18.09 6.17
C SER A 118 -9.70 17.76 6.78
N ALA A 119 -8.66 17.66 5.96
CA ALA A 119 -7.28 17.48 6.40
C ALA A 119 -6.71 18.66 7.20
N ASP A 120 -7.27 19.87 7.03
CA ASP A 120 -6.81 21.10 7.68
C ASP A 120 -7.57 21.41 8.99
N LEU A 121 -8.40 20.46 9.43
CA LEU A 121 -9.08 20.54 10.72
C LEU A 121 -8.09 20.37 11.87
N VAL A 122 -8.30 21.14 12.94
CA VAL A 122 -7.49 21.08 14.15
C VAL A 122 -8.38 20.94 15.40
N PRO A 123 -7.87 20.36 16.49
CA PRO A 123 -8.59 20.33 17.76
C PRO A 123 -9.00 21.72 18.20
N GLY A 124 -10.29 21.89 18.51
CA GLY A 124 -10.91 23.16 18.89
C GLY A 124 -11.60 23.91 17.73
N ASP A 125 -11.53 23.43 16.49
CA ASP A 125 -12.35 23.94 15.41
C ASP A 125 -13.84 23.67 15.68
N VAL A 126 -14.68 24.64 15.37
CA VAL A 126 -16.13 24.50 15.40
C VAL A 126 -16.62 24.13 14.01
N ILE A 127 -17.10 22.92 13.85
CA ILE A 127 -17.62 22.43 12.57
C ILE A 127 -19.14 22.47 12.52
N VAL A 128 -19.67 22.75 11.35
CA VAL A 128 -21.11 22.69 11.07
C VAL A 128 -21.34 21.46 10.21
N LEU A 129 -22.19 20.58 10.69
CA LEU A 129 -22.55 19.34 10.03
C LEU A 129 -24.04 19.38 9.64
N GLU A 130 -24.33 18.98 8.41
CA GLU A 130 -25.67 18.86 7.87
C GLU A 130 -26.04 17.41 7.62
N ALA A 131 -27.33 17.16 7.39
CA ALA A 131 -27.84 15.84 7.07
C ALA A 131 -27.13 15.28 5.82
N GLY A 132 -26.50 14.11 5.94
CA GLY A 132 -25.74 13.46 4.88
C GLY A 132 -24.24 13.76 4.89
N ASP A 133 -23.76 14.69 5.73
CA ASP A 133 -22.34 14.93 5.87
C ASP A 133 -21.67 13.78 6.65
N SER A 134 -20.45 13.41 6.25
CA SER A 134 -19.60 12.51 7.04
C SER A 134 -18.89 13.30 8.11
N VAL A 135 -18.82 12.76 9.33
CA VAL A 135 -18.06 13.34 10.45
C VAL A 135 -16.58 13.29 10.13
N PRO A 136 -15.89 14.44 9.99
CA PRO A 136 -14.52 14.49 9.52
C PRO A 136 -13.46 14.22 10.60
N ALA A 137 -13.83 14.29 11.88
CA ALA A 137 -12.98 14.10 13.05
C ALA A 137 -13.83 13.75 14.27
N ASP A 138 -13.21 13.29 15.35
CA ASP A 138 -13.95 13.08 16.59
C ASP A 138 -14.36 14.42 17.20
N CYS A 139 -15.65 14.57 17.50
CA CYS A 139 -16.25 15.84 17.85
C CYS A 139 -17.12 15.75 19.09
N ARG A 140 -17.15 16.85 19.87
CA ARG A 140 -18.09 17.07 20.96
C ARG A 140 -19.29 17.88 20.47
N VAL A 141 -20.49 17.38 20.70
CA VAL A 141 -21.72 18.10 20.34
C VAL A 141 -21.86 19.34 21.20
N LEU A 142 -22.00 20.53 20.58
CA LEU A 142 -22.26 21.80 21.25
C LEU A 142 -23.71 22.22 21.13
N GLU A 143 -24.29 22.01 19.96
CA GLU A 143 -25.72 22.30 19.68
C GLU A 143 -26.28 21.11 18.90
N SER A 144 -27.49 20.72 19.23
CA SER A 144 -28.21 19.62 18.58
C SER A 144 -29.67 20.02 18.37
N ALA A 145 -30.09 19.99 17.12
CA ALA A 145 -31.48 20.10 16.75
C ALA A 145 -32.02 18.73 16.33
N SER A 146 -32.20 17.82 17.31
CA SER A 146 -32.61 16.43 17.07
C SER A 146 -31.57 15.65 16.20
N MET A 147 -30.29 15.87 16.48
CA MET A 147 -29.19 15.23 15.76
C MET A 147 -29.22 13.72 15.95
N LYS A 148 -29.18 13.00 14.85
CA LYS A 148 -28.99 11.55 14.84
C LYS A 148 -27.76 11.24 14.01
N ILE A 149 -26.95 10.30 14.49
CA ILE A 149 -25.72 9.87 13.83
C ILE A 149 -25.75 8.37 13.64
N GLU A 150 -25.41 7.95 12.45
CA GLU A 150 -25.19 6.55 12.13
C GLU A 150 -23.73 6.20 12.41
N GLU A 151 -23.51 5.39 13.45
CA GLU A 151 -22.19 4.99 13.95
C GLU A 151 -21.88 3.52 13.64
N ALA A 152 -22.55 2.96 12.63
CA ALA A 152 -22.44 1.56 12.26
C ALA A 152 -20.99 1.08 12.04
N ALA A 153 -20.14 1.94 11.49
CA ALA A 153 -18.73 1.64 11.25
C ALA A 153 -17.91 1.39 12.54
N LEU A 154 -18.37 1.94 13.68
CA LEU A 154 -17.67 1.84 14.97
C LEU A 154 -18.38 0.91 15.94
N THR A 155 -19.71 0.94 15.97
CA THR A 155 -20.55 0.20 16.94
C THR A 155 -21.16 -1.06 16.36
N GLY A 156 -21.23 -1.18 15.03
CA GLY A 156 -21.96 -2.25 14.32
C GLY A 156 -23.47 -2.06 14.31
N GLU A 157 -24.01 -1.03 14.98
CA GLU A 157 -25.43 -0.76 15.08
C GLU A 157 -25.92 0.12 13.92
N SER A 158 -26.91 -0.39 13.15
CA SER A 158 -27.48 0.34 12.00
C SER A 158 -28.53 1.38 12.39
N VAL A 159 -28.97 1.42 13.65
CA VAL A 159 -29.96 2.39 14.09
C VAL A 159 -29.24 3.69 14.43
N PRO A 160 -29.64 4.84 13.82
CA PRO A 160 -29.04 6.13 14.13
C PRO A 160 -29.22 6.48 15.61
N VAL A 161 -28.13 6.84 16.27
CA VAL A 161 -28.10 7.23 17.68
C VAL A 161 -28.41 8.70 17.81
N GLU A 162 -29.40 9.05 18.66
CA GLU A 162 -29.72 10.45 18.98
C GLU A 162 -28.61 11.03 19.87
N LYS A 163 -28.11 12.22 19.51
CA LYS A 163 -27.03 12.91 20.21
C LYS A 163 -27.54 14.10 21.02
N HIS A 164 -26.97 14.23 22.24
CA HIS A 164 -27.34 15.26 23.20
C HIS A 164 -26.15 16.15 23.55
N VAL A 165 -26.44 17.34 24.06
CA VAL A 165 -25.41 18.28 24.53
C VAL A 165 -24.99 18.00 25.96
N ASP A 166 -25.79 17.26 26.72
CA ASP A 166 -25.61 17.04 28.14
C ASP A 166 -24.32 16.29 28.49
N ALA A 167 -23.80 16.60 29.67
CA ALA A 167 -22.68 15.84 30.24
C ALA A 167 -23.16 14.44 30.66
N ILE A 168 -22.36 13.43 30.34
CA ILE A 168 -22.63 12.05 30.73
C ILE A 168 -21.97 11.81 32.09
N ALA A 169 -22.76 11.46 33.09
CA ALA A 169 -22.21 11.08 34.40
C ALA A 169 -21.69 9.66 34.34
N LEU A 170 -20.46 9.46 34.86
CA LEU A 170 -19.88 8.12 35.07
C LEU A 170 -20.62 7.42 36.19
N ALA A 171 -20.98 6.16 36.00
CA ALA A 171 -21.47 5.30 37.07
C ALA A 171 -20.33 5.01 38.08
N GLU A 172 -20.69 4.81 39.35
CA GLU A 172 -19.69 4.46 40.37
C GLU A 172 -18.92 3.18 40.00
N GLY A 173 -17.57 3.30 39.96
CA GLY A 173 -16.66 2.18 39.64
C GLY A 173 -16.44 1.92 38.15
N VAL A 174 -16.86 2.84 37.26
CA VAL A 174 -16.61 2.77 35.84
C VAL A 174 -15.62 3.89 35.45
N ASP A 175 -14.46 3.53 34.91
CA ASP A 175 -13.41 4.48 34.57
C ASP A 175 -13.71 5.24 33.24
N ASP A 176 -14.55 4.70 32.35
CA ASP A 176 -14.89 5.31 31.07
C ASP A 176 -16.27 4.85 30.55
N VAL A 177 -16.93 5.68 29.73
CA VAL A 177 -18.20 5.34 29.09
C VAL A 177 -17.94 4.54 27.81
N PRO A 178 -18.60 3.40 27.58
CA PRO A 178 -18.50 2.68 26.31
C PRO A 178 -18.78 3.58 25.10
N LEU A 179 -18.10 3.34 23.98
CA LEU A 179 -18.13 4.21 22.81
C LEU A 179 -19.57 4.49 22.31
N GLY A 180 -20.41 3.45 22.21
CA GLY A 180 -21.80 3.56 21.76
C GLY A 180 -22.71 4.33 22.72
N ASP A 181 -22.33 4.47 24.01
CA ASP A 181 -23.10 5.18 25.04
C ASP A 181 -22.71 6.66 25.17
N ARG A 182 -21.63 7.08 24.47
CA ARG A 182 -21.19 8.49 24.48
C ARG A 182 -22.07 9.34 23.57
N LYS A 183 -23.31 9.55 23.99
CA LYS A 183 -24.33 10.27 23.20
C LYS A 183 -24.04 11.77 22.98
N ASN A 184 -23.01 12.29 23.59
CA ASN A 184 -22.55 13.67 23.46
C ASN A 184 -21.32 13.82 22.57
N MET A 185 -20.87 12.74 21.92
CA MET A 185 -19.73 12.69 21.02
C MET A 185 -20.14 12.18 19.64
N CYS A 186 -19.40 12.61 18.63
CA CYS A 186 -19.51 12.15 17.24
C CYS A 186 -18.12 11.67 16.81
N TYR A 187 -18.06 10.62 16.03
CA TYR A 187 -16.81 9.98 15.67
C TYR A 187 -16.52 10.08 14.18
N MET A 188 -15.23 10.18 13.84
CA MET A 188 -14.76 10.19 12.47
C MET A 188 -15.29 9.00 11.66
N GLY A 189 -15.78 9.26 10.45
CA GLY A 189 -16.31 8.22 9.55
C GLY A 189 -17.78 7.87 9.75
N SER A 190 -18.45 8.44 10.75
CA SER A 190 -19.89 8.33 10.95
C SER A 190 -20.66 9.30 10.05
N THR A 191 -21.94 9.02 9.76
CA THR A 191 -22.79 9.89 8.93
C THR A 191 -23.79 10.66 9.80
N VAL A 192 -23.92 11.96 9.56
CA VAL A 192 -24.60 12.93 10.44
C VAL A 192 -25.96 13.33 9.97
N VAL A 193 -26.75 13.74 10.97
CA VAL A 193 -28.03 14.42 10.76
C VAL A 193 -28.03 15.87 11.27
N TYR A 194 -27.08 16.38 12.13
CA TYR A 194 -26.85 17.83 12.52
C TYR A 194 -25.64 18.06 13.52
N GLY A 195 -25.02 19.21 13.53
CA GLY A 195 -23.86 19.97 14.05
C GLY A 195 -22.98 19.67 15.32
N ALA A 196 -21.63 19.89 15.30
CA ALA A 196 -20.67 19.54 16.38
C ALA A 196 -19.30 20.28 16.39
N VAL A 197 -18.45 20.10 17.46
CA VAL A 197 -17.08 20.65 17.62
C VAL A 197 -16.00 19.58 17.68
N VAL A 198 -14.87 19.79 16.99
CA VAL A 198 -13.72 18.87 16.89
C VAL A 198 -12.98 18.75 18.22
N VAL A 199 -12.76 17.51 18.67
CA VAL A 199 -12.01 17.17 19.90
C VAL A 199 -10.69 16.46 19.57
N ALA A 200 -10.70 15.54 18.61
CA ALA A 200 -9.52 14.80 18.19
C ALA A 200 -9.46 14.69 16.66
N THR A 201 -8.24 14.64 16.10
CA THR A 201 -7.98 14.60 14.66
C THR A 201 -6.99 13.47 14.32
N GLY A 202 -7.00 13.00 13.07
CA GLY A 202 -6.06 12.04 12.52
C GLY A 202 -5.98 10.74 13.33
N MET A 203 -4.75 10.29 13.61
CA MET A 203 -4.49 9.05 14.34
C MET A 203 -4.96 9.06 15.81
N LYS A 204 -5.30 10.24 16.36
CA LYS A 204 -5.84 10.36 17.73
C LYS A 204 -7.35 10.15 17.80
N THR A 205 -8.04 9.99 16.67
CA THR A 205 -9.46 9.65 16.62
C THR A 205 -9.66 8.17 16.95
N GLU A 206 -10.89 7.75 17.28
CA GLU A 206 -11.21 6.33 17.49
C GLU A 206 -10.96 5.52 16.22
N MET A 207 -11.28 6.09 15.04
CA MET A 207 -10.93 5.47 13.75
C MET A 207 -9.41 5.39 13.54
N GLY A 208 -8.65 6.40 14.00
CA GLY A 208 -7.19 6.41 13.96
C GLY A 208 -6.56 5.27 14.76
N LYS A 209 -7.09 4.96 15.94
CA LYS A 209 -6.63 3.82 16.75
C LYS A 209 -6.86 2.48 16.04
N ILE A 210 -7.97 2.33 15.32
CA ILE A 210 -8.24 1.14 14.49
C ILE A 210 -7.27 1.07 13.31
N ALA A 211 -7.01 2.20 12.65
CA ALA A 211 -6.07 2.28 11.53
C ALA A 211 -4.64 1.91 11.97
N ASP A 212 -4.19 2.37 13.15
CA ASP A 212 -2.87 2.01 13.72
C ASP A 212 -2.75 0.49 13.92
N ALA A 213 -3.77 -0.14 14.50
CA ALA A 213 -3.80 -1.60 14.66
C ALA A 213 -3.74 -2.35 13.32
N LEU A 214 -4.35 -1.82 12.26
CA LEU A 214 -4.34 -2.41 10.92
C LEU A 214 -3.01 -2.18 10.17
N THR A 215 -2.37 -1.02 10.35
CA THR A 215 -1.07 -0.73 9.72
C THR A 215 0.08 -1.50 10.36
N THR A 216 -0.04 -1.84 11.65
CA THR A 216 0.93 -2.66 12.37
C THR A 216 0.85 -4.14 11.97
N ALA A 217 -0.24 -4.58 11.35
CA ALA A 217 -0.37 -5.94 10.83
C ALA A 217 0.64 -6.19 9.70
N LYS A 218 1.38 -7.30 9.78
CA LYS A 218 2.36 -7.68 8.74
C LYS A 218 1.68 -7.79 7.38
N LYS A 219 2.30 -7.21 6.36
CA LYS A 219 1.90 -7.43 4.97
C LYS A 219 2.13 -8.90 4.62
N GLU A 220 1.06 -9.62 4.39
CA GLU A 220 1.15 -10.97 3.85
C GLU A 220 1.24 -10.91 2.32
N LEU A 221 2.03 -11.83 1.76
CA LEU A 221 2.11 -12.00 0.31
C LEU A 221 0.77 -12.50 -0.22
N THR A 222 0.37 -12.01 -1.38
CA THR A 222 -0.84 -12.51 -2.04
C THR A 222 -0.65 -13.95 -2.54
N PRO A 223 -1.74 -14.71 -2.75
CA PRO A 223 -1.67 -16.06 -3.31
C PRO A 223 -0.88 -16.14 -4.62
N LEU A 224 -1.02 -15.16 -5.52
CA LEU A 224 -0.27 -15.09 -6.78
C LEU A 224 1.21 -14.80 -6.51
N GLN A 225 1.53 -13.85 -5.65
CA GLN A 225 2.92 -13.55 -5.28
C GLN A 225 3.61 -14.78 -4.68
N MET A 226 2.92 -15.53 -3.81
CA MET A 226 3.44 -16.77 -3.26
C MET A 226 3.68 -17.81 -4.38
N LYS A 227 2.72 -17.98 -5.31
CA LYS A 227 2.85 -18.92 -6.44
C LYS A 227 3.90 -18.49 -7.45
N LEU A 228 4.05 -17.21 -7.72
CA LEU A 228 5.10 -16.68 -8.59
C LEU A 228 6.49 -16.89 -7.96
N ASN A 229 6.62 -16.65 -6.66
CA ASN A 229 7.87 -16.90 -5.95
C ASN A 229 8.21 -18.40 -5.93
N GLU A 230 7.22 -19.26 -5.69
CA GLU A 230 7.40 -20.72 -5.77
C GLU A 230 7.84 -21.15 -7.20
N LEU A 231 7.17 -20.62 -8.23
CA LEU A 231 7.52 -20.88 -9.64
C LEU A 231 8.94 -20.40 -9.96
N SER A 232 9.31 -19.19 -9.51
CA SER A 232 10.64 -18.62 -9.67
C SER A 232 11.72 -19.54 -9.08
N VAL A 233 11.51 -20.03 -7.87
CA VAL A 233 12.43 -20.97 -7.20
C VAL A 233 12.52 -22.32 -7.94
N ILE A 234 11.37 -22.82 -8.44
CA ILE A 234 11.37 -24.08 -9.21
C ILE A 234 12.13 -23.91 -10.52
N LEU A 235 11.87 -22.82 -11.26
CA LEU A 235 12.59 -22.52 -12.52
C LEU A 235 14.07 -22.34 -12.29
N THR A 236 14.47 -21.63 -11.25
CA THR A 236 15.88 -21.46 -10.87
C THR A 236 16.56 -22.80 -10.63
N LYS A 237 15.92 -23.69 -9.85
CA LYS A 237 16.49 -25.05 -9.61
C LYS A 237 16.54 -25.89 -10.87
N LEU A 238 15.52 -25.80 -11.74
CA LEU A 238 15.48 -26.54 -13.01
C LEU A 238 16.58 -26.08 -13.96
N VAL A 239 16.72 -24.76 -14.12
CA VAL A 239 17.78 -24.15 -14.97
C VAL A 239 19.15 -24.55 -14.44
N LEU A 240 19.39 -24.42 -13.13
CA LEU A 240 20.67 -24.87 -12.53
C LEU A 240 20.92 -26.34 -12.76
N GLY A 241 19.91 -27.20 -12.64
CA GLY A 241 20.02 -28.63 -12.92
C GLY A 241 20.38 -28.91 -14.37
N ILE A 242 19.76 -28.21 -15.33
CA ILE A 242 20.07 -28.31 -16.76
C ILE A 242 21.53 -27.89 -17.03
N CYS A 243 21.97 -26.76 -16.43
CA CYS A 243 23.34 -26.29 -16.58
C CYS A 243 24.36 -27.32 -16.08
N VAL A 244 24.09 -27.93 -14.92
CA VAL A 244 24.94 -28.98 -14.37
C VAL A 244 25.00 -30.20 -15.30
N VAL A 245 23.85 -30.61 -15.86
CA VAL A 245 23.79 -31.74 -16.81
C VAL A 245 24.58 -31.46 -18.10
N ILE A 246 24.38 -30.26 -18.68
CA ILE A 246 25.11 -29.86 -19.90
C ILE A 246 26.59 -29.82 -19.63
N PHE A 247 26.99 -29.18 -18.53
CA PHE A 247 28.40 -29.13 -18.12
C PHE A 247 29.00 -30.54 -17.93
N ALA A 248 28.26 -31.43 -17.25
CA ALA A 248 28.69 -32.80 -17.03
C ALA A 248 28.83 -33.63 -18.34
N VAL A 249 27.84 -33.50 -19.24
CA VAL A 249 27.84 -34.18 -20.54
C VAL A 249 29.01 -33.72 -21.39
N ASP A 250 29.28 -32.44 -21.44
CA ASP A 250 30.35 -31.87 -22.22
C ASP A 250 31.71 -32.24 -21.64
N LEU A 251 31.83 -32.22 -20.32
CA LEU A 251 33.01 -32.74 -19.60
C LEU A 251 33.30 -34.23 -19.91
N LEU A 252 32.25 -35.06 -20.00
CA LEU A 252 32.38 -36.48 -20.35
C LEU A 252 32.78 -36.69 -21.83
N ARG A 253 32.28 -35.86 -22.73
CA ARG A 253 32.61 -35.92 -24.17
C ARG A 253 34.08 -35.59 -24.44
N HIS A 254 34.62 -34.63 -23.68
CA HIS A 254 35.99 -34.13 -23.87
C HIS A 254 36.93 -34.60 -22.77
N GLY A 255 36.53 -35.58 -21.95
CA GLY A 255 37.25 -36.05 -20.77
C GLY A 255 38.66 -36.62 -21.04
N GLY A 256 39.00 -36.97 -22.32
CA GLY A 256 40.35 -37.35 -22.72
C GLY A 256 41.32 -36.18 -22.94
N GLU A 257 40.81 -34.98 -23.16
CA GLU A 257 41.61 -33.77 -23.49
C GLU A 257 41.67 -32.77 -22.32
N LEU A 258 40.91 -33.00 -21.23
CA LEU A 258 40.81 -32.11 -20.07
C LEU A 258 42.16 -31.82 -19.38
N GLY A 259 43.10 -32.75 -19.45
CA GLY A 259 44.44 -32.54 -18.86
C GLY A 259 45.34 -31.61 -19.66
N SER A 260 44.97 -31.32 -20.93
CA SER A 260 45.78 -30.54 -21.86
C SER A 260 45.30 -29.11 -22.10
N ASN A 261 43.97 -28.83 -21.91
CA ASN A 261 43.37 -27.53 -22.23
C ASN A 261 42.38 -27.08 -21.16
N PRO A 262 42.80 -26.33 -20.13
CA PRO A 262 41.90 -25.78 -19.12
C PRO A 262 40.91 -24.75 -19.68
N GLU A 263 41.19 -24.12 -20.83
CA GLU A 263 40.33 -23.17 -21.54
C GLU A 263 39.01 -23.83 -21.95
N MET A 264 39.01 -25.07 -22.36
CA MET A 264 37.84 -25.83 -22.79
C MET A 264 36.80 -26.01 -21.66
N ILE A 265 37.23 -26.15 -20.42
CA ILE A 265 36.37 -26.26 -19.25
C ILE A 265 35.65 -24.92 -19.03
N LEU A 266 36.35 -23.81 -19.21
CA LEU A 266 35.82 -22.47 -19.08
C LEU A 266 34.80 -22.17 -20.17
N ASP A 267 35.08 -22.54 -21.43
CA ASP A 267 34.14 -22.35 -22.54
C ASP A 267 32.83 -23.15 -22.32
N THR A 268 32.94 -24.40 -21.91
CA THR A 268 31.78 -25.24 -21.56
C THR A 268 30.95 -24.61 -20.43
N PHE A 269 31.64 -24.11 -19.42
CA PHE A 269 30.99 -23.44 -18.30
C PHE A 269 30.27 -22.16 -18.78
N MET A 270 30.88 -21.37 -19.65
CA MET A 270 30.28 -20.17 -20.22
C MET A 270 29.04 -20.47 -21.07
N VAL A 271 29.07 -21.54 -21.88
CA VAL A 271 27.91 -22.03 -22.64
C VAL A 271 26.77 -22.40 -21.68
N ALA A 272 27.02 -23.09 -20.58
CA ALA A 272 26.04 -23.47 -19.59
C ALA A 272 25.44 -22.23 -18.91
N VAL A 273 26.27 -21.23 -18.56
CA VAL A 273 25.83 -19.95 -17.96
C VAL A 273 24.99 -19.14 -18.94
N SER A 274 25.41 -19.03 -20.20
CA SER A 274 24.67 -18.32 -21.25
C SER A 274 23.28 -18.93 -21.47
N LEU A 275 23.20 -20.26 -21.45
CA LEU A 275 21.93 -20.97 -21.56
C LEU A 275 21.02 -20.74 -20.34
N ALA A 276 21.62 -20.68 -19.14
CA ALA A 276 20.91 -20.35 -17.91
C ALA A 276 20.26 -18.96 -18.01
N VAL A 277 21.03 -17.97 -18.45
CA VAL A 277 20.55 -16.58 -18.66
C VAL A 277 19.41 -16.55 -19.66
N ALA A 278 19.57 -17.22 -20.82
CA ALA A 278 18.53 -17.25 -21.86
C ALA A 278 17.22 -17.94 -21.41
N ALA A 279 17.28 -18.84 -20.45
CA ALA A 279 16.12 -19.58 -19.94
C ALA A 279 15.33 -18.83 -18.85
N ILE A 280 15.82 -17.69 -18.34
CA ILE A 280 15.17 -16.92 -17.27
C ILE A 280 14.03 -16.06 -17.86
N PRO A 281 12.77 -16.21 -17.40
CA PRO A 281 11.65 -15.42 -17.90
C PRO A 281 11.63 -14.04 -17.22
N GLU A 282 12.47 -13.10 -17.66
CA GLU A 282 12.64 -11.77 -17.08
C GLU A 282 11.37 -10.91 -17.06
N GLY A 283 10.43 -11.17 -18.01
CA GLY A 283 9.20 -10.39 -18.15
C GLY A 283 8.05 -10.80 -17.22
N LEU A 284 8.18 -11.85 -16.41
CA LEU A 284 7.03 -12.41 -15.69
C LEU A 284 6.42 -11.44 -14.66
N ALA A 285 7.23 -10.83 -13.82
CA ALA A 285 6.79 -9.86 -12.82
C ALA A 285 6.18 -8.61 -13.47
N THR A 286 6.79 -8.13 -14.54
CA THR A 286 6.33 -6.98 -15.33
C THR A 286 4.96 -7.23 -15.95
N VAL A 287 4.75 -8.38 -16.58
CA VAL A 287 3.46 -8.76 -17.19
C VAL A 287 2.35 -8.82 -16.12
N VAL A 288 2.62 -9.40 -14.97
CA VAL A 288 1.65 -9.47 -13.86
C VAL A 288 1.25 -8.07 -13.40
N THR A 289 2.21 -7.18 -13.20
CA THR A 289 1.94 -5.78 -12.79
C THR A 289 1.09 -5.05 -13.82
N ILE A 290 1.38 -5.21 -15.12
CA ILE A 290 0.58 -4.62 -16.21
C ILE A 290 -0.84 -5.15 -16.19
N VAL A 291 -1.04 -6.46 -16.09
CA VAL A 291 -2.36 -7.09 -16.07
C VAL A 291 -3.18 -6.61 -14.86
N LEU A 292 -2.58 -6.56 -13.67
CA LEU A 292 -3.23 -6.03 -12.47
C LEU A 292 -3.61 -4.55 -12.64
N SER A 293 -2.76 -3.73 -13.23
CA SER A 293 -3.03 -2.31 -13.50
C SER A 293 -4.22 -2.12 -14.46
N ILE A 294 -4.30 -2.95 -15.52
CA ILE A 294 -5.47 -2.97 -16.41
C ILE A 294 -6.73 -3.39 -15.64
N GLY A 295 -6.62 -4.38 -14.76
CA GLY A 295 -7.71 -4.83 -13.90
C GLY A 295 -8.24 -3.70 -13.01
N VAL A 296 -7.37 -2.98 -12.31
CA VAL A 296 -7.72 -1.80 -11.50
C VAL A 296 -8.44 -0.74 -12.32
N THR A 297 -7.90 -0.41 -13.49
CA THR A 297 -8.50 0.58 -14.39
C THR A 297 -9.92 0.19 -14.82
N ASN A 298 -10.15 -1.09 -15.14
CA ASN A 298 -11.46 -1.58 -15.53
C ASN A 298 -12.46 -1.60 -14.36
N MET A 299 -12.01 -1.92 -13.16
CA MET A 299 -12.83 -1.89 -11.95
C MET A 299 -13.19 -0.46 -11.54
N SER A 300 -12.24 0.47 -11.63
CA SER A 300 -12.47 1.90 -11.37
C SER A 300 -13.55 2.49 -12.29
N LYS A 301 -13.58 2.11 -13.59
CA LYS A 301 -14.64 2.51 -14.52
C LYS A 301 -16.04 2.00 -14.11
N ARG A 302 -16.12 1.02 -13.24
CA ARG A 302 -17.36 0.48 -12.67
C ARG A 302 -17.62 0.93 -11.24
N ASN A 303 -17.04 2.06 -10.82
CA ASN A 303 -17.14 2.65 -9.49
C ASN A 303 -16.60 1.75 -8.34
N ALA A 304 -15.76 0.77 -8.65
CA ALA A 304 -15.06 -0.02 -7.66
C ALA A 304 -13.73 0.65 -7.33
N VAL A 305 -13.62 1.22 -6.12
CA VAL A 305 -12.38 1.89 -5.66
C VAL A 305 -11.43 0.85 -5.10
N ILE A 306 -10.32 0.64 -5.79
CA ILE A 306 -9.27 -0.28 -5.38
C ILE A 306 -8.13 0.52 -4.74
N ARG A 307 -7.82 0.24 -3.50
CA ARG A 307 -6.75 0.93 -2.75
C ARG A 307 -5.37 0.28 -2.92
N ARG A 308 -5.30 -1.00 -3.29
CA ARG A 308 -4.05 -1.75 -3.50
C ARG A 308 -4.17 -2.61 -4.74
N LEU A 309 -3.14 -2.63 -5.59
CA LEU A 309 -3.10 -3.48 -6.80
C LEU A 309 -3.33 -4.97 -6.48
N THR A 310 -2.76 -5.42 -5.37
CA THR A 310 -2.90 -6.80 -4.88
C THR A 310 -4.33 -7.19 -4.51
N ALA A 311 -5.20 -6.21 -4.17
CA ALA A 311 -6.59 -6.48 -3.83
C ALA A 311 -7.41 -7.01 -5.02
N VAL A 312 -7.07 -6.63 -6.27
CA VAL A 312 -7.72 -7.15 -7.48
C VAL A 312 -7.50 -8.65 -7.63
N GLU A 313 -6.29 -9.08 -7.37
CA GLU A 313 -5.92 -10.49 -7.39
C GLU A 313 -6.65 -11.28 -6.30
N THR A 314 -6.57 -10.79 -5.05
CA THR A 314 -7.23 -11.43 -3.91
C THR A 314 -8.73 -11.59 -4.14
N LEU A 315 -9.38 -10.58 -4.74
CA LEU A 315 -10.79 -10.63 -5.10
C LEU A 315 -11.08 -11.71 -6.15
N GLY A 316 -10.19 -11.87 -7.15
CA GLY A 316 -10.31 -12.89 -8.19
C GLY A 316 -10.08 -14.32 -7.69
N CYS A 317 -9.32 -14.51 -6.61
CA CYS A 317 -9.00 -15.82 -6.02
C CYS A 317 -9.84 -16.14 -4.78
N ALA A 318 -10.73 -15.24 -4.35
CA ALA A 318 -11.52 -15.42 -3.14
C ALA A 318 -12.48 -16.59 -3.27
N GLN A 319 -12.40 -17.54 -2.35
CA GLN A 319 -13.31 -18.69 -2.23
C GLN A 319 -14.41 -18.44 -1.20
N VAL A 320 -14.16 -17.54 -0.25
CA VAL A 320 -15.08 -17.17 0.82
C VAL A 320 -15.17 -15.64 0.85
N ILE A 321 -16.36 -15.11 0.83
CA ILE A 321 -16.65 -13.68 0.95
C ILE A 321 -17.34 -13.47 2.30
N CYS A 322 -16.64 -12.79 3.22
CA CYS A 322 -17.21 -12.32 4.47
C CYS A 322 -17.69 -10.89 4.25
N SER A 323 -19.00 -10.69 4.27
CA SER A 323 -19.60 -9.38 4.06
C SER A 323 -20.29 -8.90 5.33
N ASP A 324 -20.09 -7.64 5.70
CA ASP A 324 -20.88 -7.00 6.73
C ASP A 324 -22.33 -6.82 6.23
N LYS A 325 -23.28 -6.87 7.15
CA LYS A 325 -24.69 -6.66 6.84
C LYS A 325 -24.96 -5.17 6.60
N THR A 326 -24.47 -4.34 7.51
CA THR A 326 -24.86 -2.92 7.62
C THR A 326 -24.08 -2.06 6.64
N GLY A 327 -24.77 -1.29 5.77
CA GLY A 327 -24.14 -0.45 4.76
C GLY A 327 -23.49 -1.17 3.59
N THR A 328 -23.33 -2.50 3.66
CA THR A 328 -22.77 -3.32 2.58
C THR A 328 -23.84 -4.14 1.88
N LEU A 329 -24.61 -4.94 2.61
CA LEU A 329 -25.73 -5.72 2.08
C LEU A 329 -27.07 -4.96 2.18
N THR A 330 -27.17 -3.99 3.07
CA THR A 330 -28.32 -3.11 3.27
C THR A 330 -27.95 -1.67 2.95
N GLN A 331 -28.94 -0.85 2.56
CA GLN A 331 -28.73 0.54 2.16
C GLN A 331 -28.81 1.53 3.33
N ASN A 332 -28.86 1.10 4.58
CA ASN A 332 -29.00 1.98 5.74
C ASN A 332 -30.13 3.05 5.56
N LYS A 333 -31.28 2.64 5.05
CA LYS A 333 -32.45 3.53 4.83
C LYS A 333 -33.58 3.12 5.74
#